data_a871326bcb1249d83c942bc4f4c9e6f2
#
_entry.id   a871326bcb1249d83c942bc4f4c9e6f2
#
_cell.length_a   1.000
_cell.length_b   1.000
_cell.length_c   1.000
_cell.angle_alpha   90.00
_cell.angle_beta   90.00
_cell.angle_gamma   90.00
#
_symmetry.space_group_name_H-M   'P 1'
#
loop_
_entity.id
_entity.type
_entity.pdbx_description
1 polymer ?
#
loop_
_entity_poly.entity_id
_entity_poly.type
_entity_poly.pdbx_seq_one_letter_code
_entity_poly.pdbx_strand_id
1 'polypeptide(L)'
;DGIHFCTVKGYGETIFSVSPMNPGQDCVQPIARDMDDFLRLLLACGDTAALEQAWMWTEAQFEEYLREYPPTEDQRAVMREIEEKCGLTPMEEPWRYLKKVRAETDCSGLRFEKEYEELLHPVCREPQEWEVYFEYGFGGKKPRHRPGREITLGKTFTWGKEEWLVPAMYCCSEGVVLDLLKKVPLEALERFAEKLGLEENG
;
A
#
# COMPACT_ATOMS: atom_id res chain seq x y z
N ASP A 1 -6.38 4.57 4.59
CA ASP A 1 -5.34 4.22 3.60
C ASP A 1 -4.37 3.15 4.06
N GLY A 2 -4.26 2.87 5.35
CA GLY A 2 -3.50 1.75 5.91
C GLY A 2 -1.99 1.98 6.01
N ILE A 3 -1.51 3.18 5.67
CA ILE A 3 -0.12 3.55 5.89
C ILE A 3 0.11 3.76 7.37
N HIS A 4 1.18 3.18 7.89
CA HIS A 4 1.53 3.29 9.31
C HIS A 4 3.04 3.14 9.53
N PHE A 5 3.48 3.50 10.73
CA PHE A 5 4.86 3.32 11.17
C PHE A 5 4.89 2.29 12.29
N CYS A 6 5.90 1.45 12.30
CA CYS A 6 6.03 0.39 13.31
C CYS A 6 7.49 -0.01 13.53
N THR A 7 7.74 -0.74 14.61
CA THR A 7 8.96 -1.52 14.79
C THR A 7 8.71 -2.96 14.34
N VAL A 8 9.74 -3.63 13.86
CA VAL A 8 9.67 -5.03 13.42
C VAL A 8 10.52 -5.90 14.33
N LYS A 9 9.95 -7.01 14.79
CA LYS A 9 10.67 -7.96 15.66
C LYS A 9 11.96 -8.46 14.98
N GLY A 10 13.08 -8.31 15.65
CA GLY A 10 14.39 -8.69 15.13
C GLY A 10 15.21 -7.53 14.56
N TYR A 11 14.62 -6.34 14.43
CA TYR A 11 15.27 -5.14 13.92
C TYR A 11 15.54 -4.07 14.99
N GLY A 12 15.55 -4.48 16.26
CA GLY A 12 15.81 -3.55 17.37
C GLY A 12 14.76 -2.45 17.47
N GLU A 13 15.22 -1.21 17.55
CA GLU A 13 14.37 -0.01 17.65
C GLU A 13 14.08 0.65 16.31
N THR A 14 14.57 0.07 15.22
CA THR A 14 14.37 0.61 13.86
C THR A 14 12.89 0.81 13.55
N ILE A 15 12.56 2.03 13.13
CA ILE A 15 11.21 2.40 12.69
C ILE A 15 11.08 2.15 11.19
N PHE A 16 10.01 1.48 10.81
CA PHE A 16 9.65 1.21 9.42
C PHE A 16 8.38 1.95 9.05
N SER A 17 8.31 2.45 7.83
CA SER A 17 7.06 2.81 7.20
C SER A 17 6.48 1.60 6.47
N VAL A 18 5.19 1.37 6.63
CA VAL A 18 4.46 0.31 5.94
C VAL A 18 3.38 0.94 5.08
N SER A 19 3.51 0.78 3.78
CA SER A 19 2.53 1.28 2.80
C SER A 19 1.97 0.11 1.98
N PRO A 20 0.76 -0.36 2.29
CA PRO A 20 0.14 -1.46 1.55
C PRO A 20 -0.13 -1.13 0.07
N MET A 21 0.05 0.12 -0.32
CA MET A 21 -0.10 0.57 -1.71
C MET A 21 1.11 0.24 -2.57
N ASN A 22 2.27 0.01 -1.96
CA ASN A 22 3.50 -0.31 -2.68
C ASN A 22 3.61 -1.82 -2.91
N PRO A 23 4.08 -2.25 -4.09
CA PRO A 23 4.20 -3.68 -4.40
C PRO A 23 5.41 -4.31 -3.70
N GLY A 24 5.29 -5.56 -3.38
CA GLY A 24 6.40 -6.39 -2.94
C GLY A 24 7.07 -5.93 -1.65
N GLN A 25 8.37 -6.10 -1.60
CA GLN A 25 9.19 -5.66 -0.47
C GLN A 25 9.24 -4.14 -0.30
N ASP A 26 8.86 -3.39 -1.33
CA ASP A 26 8.82 -1.93 -1.28
C ASP A 26 7.71 -1.39 -0.37
N CYS A 27 6.77 -2.25 0.05
CA CYS A 27 5.74 -1.87 1.02
C CYS A 27 6.29 -1.60 2.42
N VAL A 28 7.49 -2.07 2.76
CA VAL A 28 8.12 -1.87 4.08
C VAL A 28 9.49 -1.23 3.89
N GLN A 29 9.65 0.00 4.38
CA GLN A 29 10.88 0.77 4.23
C GLN A 29 11.41 1.20 5.59
N PRO A 30 12.70 0.93 5.93
CA PRO A 30 13.30 1.46 7.14
C PRO A 30 13.50 2.97 6.99
N ILE A 31 13.08 3.75 7.98
CA ILE A 31 13.12 5.21 7.93
C ILE A 31 13.92 5.85 9.08
N ALA A 32 13.97 5.21 10.25
CA ALA A 32 14.74 5.74 11.37
C ALA A 32 15.36 4.59 12.17
N ARG A 33 16.48 4.84 12.84
CA ARG A 33 17.16 3.85 13.69
C ARG A 33 16.44 3.62 15.02
N ASP A 34 15.76 4.66 15.48
CA ASP A 34 15.02 4.70 16.74
C ASP A 34 13.94 5.77 16.72
N MET A 35 13.22 5.92 17.83
CA MET A 35 12.13 6.89 17.97
C MET A 35 12.64 8.34 17.99
N ASP A 36 13.81 8.61 18.55
CA ASP A 36 14.36 9.96 18.62
C ASP A 36 14.70 10.46 17.21
N ASP A 37 15.36 9.63 16.40
CA ASP A 37 15.67 9.95 15.00
C ASP A 37 14.38 10.07 14.17
N PHE A 38 13.34 9.26 14.44
CA PHE A 38 12.04 9.40 13.79
C PHE A 38 11.38 10.74 14.09
N LEU A 39 11.36 11.16 15.35
CA LEU A 39 10.82 12.46 15.74
C LEU A 39 11.62 13.62 15.15
N ARG A 40 12.94 13.53 15.13
CA ARG A 40 13.81 14.54 14.48
C ARG A 40 13.56 14.65 12.98
N LEU A 41 13.30 13.54 12.29
CA LEU A 41 12.88 13.54 10.90
C LEU A 41 11.53 14.20 10.72
N LEU A 42 10.56 13.89 11.58
CA LEU A 42 9.24 14.51 11.57
C LEU A 42 9.32 16.02 11.76
N LEU A 43 10.17 16.49 12.69
CA LEU A 43 10.43 17.92 12.90
C LEU A 43 11.03 18.59 11.67
N ALA A 44 11.92 17.89 10.94
CA ALA A 44 12.56 18.43 9.74
C ALA A 44 11.64 18.44 8.51
N CYS A 45 10.77 17.43 8.38
CA CYS A 45 9.94 17.26 7.18
C CYS A 45 8.55 17.92 7.30
N GLY A 46 8.09 18.17 8.52
CA GLY A 46 6.80 18.82 8.74
C GLY A 46 5.61 17.88 8.77
N ASP A 47 5.69 16.72 8.14
CA ASP A 47 4.68 15.67 8.17
C ASP A 47 5.27 14.28 7.89
N THR A 48 4.41 13.28 7.88
CA THR A 48 4.79 11.87 7.66
C THR A 48 4.80 11.47 6.19
N ALA A 49 4.16 12.21 5.30
CA ALA A 49 4.04 11.82 3.89
C ALA A 49 5.40 11.89 3.18
N ALA A 50 6.24 12.87 3.53
CA ALA A 50 7.60 12.95 3.03
C ALA A 50 8.44 11.72 3.46
N LEU A 51 8.28 11.26 4.70
CA LEU A 51 9.02 10.10 5.22
C LEU A 51 8.62 8.80 4.53
N GLU A 52 7.34 8.65 4.22
CA GLU A 52 6.80 7.48 3.55
C GLU A 52 7.29 7.37 2.10
N GLN A 53 7.41 8.50 1.39
CA GLN A 53 7.66 8.52 -0.04
C GLN A 53 9.13 8.77 -0.41
N ALA A 54 9.97 9.24 0.51
CA ALA A 54 11.37 9.61 0.26
C ALA A 54 12.20 8.50 -0.40
N TRP A 55 11.84 7.24 -0.19
CA TRP A 55 12.58 6.13 -0.78
C TRP A 55 12.50 6.09 -2.31
N MET A 56 11.41 6.59 -2.91
CA MET A 56 11.18 6.66 -4.36
C MET A 56 11.79 7.92 -4.98
N TRP A 57 12.03 8.96 -4.19
CA TRP A 57 12.40 10.28 -4.68
C TRP A 57 13.90 10.47 -4.83
N THR A 58 14.27 11.37 -5.71
CA THR A 58 15.58 12.02 -5.73
C THR A 58 15.63 13.11 -4.66
N GLU A 59 16.84 13.60 -4.32
CA GLU A 59 17.02 14.70 -3.37
C GLU A 59 16.22 15.95 -3.80
N ALA A 60 16.31 16.30 -5.08
CA ALA A 60 15.58 17.45 -5.63
C ALA A 60 14.06 17.34 -5.50
N GLN A 61 13.49 16.16 -5.74
CA GLN A 61 12.06 15.90 -5.58
C GLN A 61 11.63 15.97 -4.10
N PHE A 62 12.46 15.47 -3.20
CA PHE A 62 12.21 15.56 -1.77
C PHE A 62 12.19 17.01 -1.27
N GLU A 63 13.18 17.81 -1.68
CA GLU A 63 13.26 19.24 -1.34
C GLU A 63 12.12 20.05 -1.96
N GLU A 64 11.72 19.71 -3.20
CA GLU A 64 10.58 20.34 -3.88
C GLU A 64 9.28 20.06 -3.12
N TYR A 65 9.05 18.81 -2.71
CA TYR A 65 7.91 18.44 -1.92
C TYR A 65 7.81 19.24 -0.61
N LEU A 66 8.90 19.30 0.17
CA LEU A 66 8.92 20.07 1.42
C LEU A 66 8.63 21.57 1.24
N ARG A 67 9.02 22.12 0.08
CA ARG A 67 8.76 23.52 -0.27
C ARG A 67 7.31 23.76 -0.69
N GLU A 68 6.71 22.83 -1.42
CA GLU A 68 5.33 22.92 -1.92
C GLU A 68 4.30 22.64 -0.84
N TYR A 69 4.64 21.77 0.10
CA TYR A 69 3.74 21.31 1.18
C TYR A 69 4.31 21.66 2.58
N PRO A 70 4.44 22.95 2.90
CA PRO A 70 4.92 23.35 4.21
C PRO A 70 3.91 22.95 5.30
N PRO A 71 4.38 22.66 6.53
CA PRO A 71 3.50 22.28 7.63
C PRO A 71 2.47 23.35 7.93
N THR A 72 1.26 22.93 8.23
CA THR A 72 0.15 23.79 8.68
C THR A 72 0.45 24.39 10.05
N GLU A 73 -0.35 25.36 10.49
CA GLU A 73 -0.16 25.95 11.84
C GLU A 73 -0.37 24.93 12.95
N ASP A 74 -1.33 24.02 12.79
CA ASP A 74 -1.60 22.97 13.77
C ASP A 74 -0.41 21.97 13.82
N GLN A 75 0.14 21.59 12.69
CA GLN A 75 1.34 20.75 12.63
C GLN A 75 2.53 21.44 13.30
N ARG A 76 2.76 22.72 13.01
CA ARG A 76 3.81 23.52 13.67
C ARG A 76 3.62 23.60 15.19
N ALA A 77 2.38 23.69 15.65
CA ALA A 77 2.11 23.68 17.09
C ALA A 77 2.53 22.36 17.74
N VAL A 78 2.17 21.23 17.12
CA VAL A 78 2.57 19.90 17.59
C VAL A 78 4.09 19.73 17.55
N MET A 79 4.76 20.21 16.52
CA MET A 79 6.23 20.14 16.41
C MET A 79 6.92 20.91 17.55
N ARG A 80 6.47 22.13 17.84
CA ARG A 80 6.99 22.89 18.98
C ARG A 80 6.82 22.13 20.30
N GLU A 81 5.69 21.47 20.48
CA GLU A 81 5.45 20.65 21.67
C GLU A 81 6.41 19.45 21.75
N ILE A 82 6.72 18.81 20.63
CA ILE A 82 7.71 17.73 20.58
C ILE A 82 9.10 18.26 20.92
N GLU A 83 9.53 19.38 20.30
CA GLU A 83 10.83 20.00 20.58
C GLU A 83 10.97 20.34 22.07
N GLU A 84 9.96 20.97 22.65
CA GLU A 84 9.98 21.40 24.06
C GLU A 84 9.98 20.20 25.05
N LYS A 85 9.13 19.19 24.79
CA LYS A 85 8.96 18.07 25.74
C LYS A 85 10.05 17.01 25.61
N CYS A 86 10.54 16.76 24.40
CA CYS A 86 11.54 15.73 24.13
C CYS A 86 12.97 16.30 24.09
N GLY A 87 13.12 17.62 24.00
CA GLY A 87 14.44 18.27 23.89
C GLY A 87 15.17 17.94 22.58
N LEU A 88 14.40 17.61 21.54
CA LEU A 88 14.94 17.20 20.24
C LEU A 88 15.05 18.41 19.30
N THR A 89 15.97 18.33 18.37
CA THR A 89 16.14 19.30 17.27
C THR A 89 15.88 18.63 15.92
N PRO A 90 15.37 19.38 14.92
CA PRO A 90 15.16 18.84 13.59
C PRO A 90 16.41 18.16 13.02
N MET A 91 16.24 17.15 12.19
CA MET A 91 17.32 16.48 11.47
C MET A 91 17.92 17.43 10.43
N GLU A 92 19.25 17.61 10.42
CA GLU A 92 19.93 18.55 9.52
C GLU A 92 19.86 18.17 8.04
N GLU A 93 20.06 16.87 7.73
CA GLU A 93 20.05 16.34 6.37
C GLU A 93 19.08 15.16 6.24
N PRO A 94 17.74 15.40 6.31
CA PRO A 94 16.75 14.34 6.42
C PRO A 94 16.76 13.35 5.24
N TRP A 95 16.88 13.82 4.01
CA TRP A 95 16.93 12.95 2.84
C TRP A 95 18.14 12.01 2.85
N ARG A 96 19.33 12.54 3.13
CA ARG A 96 20.56 11.75 3.21
C ARG A 96 20.51 10.74 4.35
N TYR A 97 19.93 11.14 5.47
CA TYR A 97 19.71 10.24 6.60
C TYR A 97 18.79 9.07 6.21
N LEU A 98 17.65 9.34 5.57
CA LEU A 98 16.72 8.31 5.11
C LEU A 98 17.40 7.34 4.13
N LYS A 99 18.16 7.83 3.16
CA LYS A 99 18.91 6.98 2.22
C LYS A 99 19.97 6.13 2.94
N LYS A 100 20.64 6.70 3.95
CA LYS A 100 21.63 5.98 4.74
C LYS A 100 21.01 4.86 5.56
N VAL A 101 19.95 5.13 6.30
CA VAL A 101 19.25 4.11 7.09
C VAL A 101 18.78 2.97 6.19
N ARG A 102 18.21 3.29 5.04
CA ARG A 102 17.78 2.27 4.07
C ARG A 102 18.95 1.42 3.55
N ALA A 103 20.08 2.02 3.27
CA ALA A 103 21.25 1.29 2.78
C ALA A 103 21.92 0.41 3.85
N GLU A 104 21.83 0.82 5.12
CA GLU A 104 22.46 0.12 6.26
C GLU A 104 21.57 -0.99 6.86
N THR A 105 20.25 -0.94 6.62
CA THR A 105 19.29 -1.91 7.17
C THR A 105 19.12 -3.09 6.22
N ASP A 106 19.57 -4.25 6.63
CA ASP A 106 19.35 -5.50 5.88
C ASP A 106 17.90 -5.98 6.07
N CYS A 107 17.07 -5.72 5.08
CA CYS A 107 15.66 -6.12 5.06
C CYS A 107 15.42 -7.53 4.51
N SER A 108 16.45 -8.29 4.15
CA SER A 108 16.33 -9.66 3.60
C SER A 108 15.67 -10.65 4.57
N GLY A 109 15.73 -10.33 5.86
CA GLY A 109 15.10 -11.12 6.94
C GLY A 109 13.61 -10.84 7.15
N LEU A 110 13.02 -9.82 6.51
CA LEU A 110 11.59 -9.55 6.63
C LEU A 110 10.77 -10.73 6.12
N ARG A 111 9.74 -11.07 6.88
CA ARG A 111 8.79 -12.11 6.51
C ARG A 111 7.40 -11.51 6.50
N PHE A 112 6.69 -11.76 5.43
CA PHE A 112 5.30 -11.38 5.27
C PHE A 112 4.41 -12.57 5.63
N GLU A 113 3.20 -12.31 6.08
CA GLU A 113 2.21 -13.37 6.25
C GLU A 113 1.94 -14.02 4.88
N LYS A 114 1.64 -15.33 4.92
CA LYS A 114 1.45 -16.14 3.71
C LYS A 114 0.42 -15.55 2.74
N GLU A 115 -0.65 -14.99 3.28
CA GLU A 115 -1.69 -14.29 2.52
C GLU A 115 -1.16 -13.05 1.80
N TYR A 116 -0.16 -12.39 2.39
CA TYR A 116 0.48 -11.24 1.78
C TYR A 116 1.52 -11.66 0.73
N GLU A 117 2.26 -12.73 0.99
CA GLU A 117 3.19 -13.32 0.00
C GLU A 117 2.45 -13.77 -1.27
N GLU A 118 1.26 -14.36 -1.13
CA GLU A 118 0.40 -14.74 -2.27
C GLU A 118 -0.07 -13.52 -3.08
N LEU A 119 -0.20 -12.34 -2.44
CA LEU A 119 -0.51 -11.08 -3.13
C LEU A 119 0.71 -10.48 -3.84
N LEU A 120 1.92 -10.70 -3.31
CA LEU A 120 3.17 -10.20 -3.89
C LEU A 120 3.64 -11.03 -5.09
N HIS A 121 3.27 -12.30 -5.09
CA HIS A 121 3.51 -13.23 -6.17
C HIS A 121 2.15 -13.76 -6.63
N PRO A 122 1.35 -12.94 -7.35
CA PRO A 122 0.16 -13.48 -7.97
C PRO A 122 0.61 -14.69 -8.75
N VAL A 123 0.13 -15.87 -8.32
CA VAL A 123 0.30 -17.08 -9.13
C VAL A 123 -0.23 -16.68 -10.49
N CYS A 124 0.66 -16.62 -11.48
CA CYS A 124 0.29 -16.39 -12.87
C CYS A 124 -0.59 -17.58 -13.25
N ARG A 125 -1.86 -17.51 -12.94
CA ARG A 125 -2.84 -18.44 -13.45
C ARG A 125 -3.05 -18.05 -14.90
N GLU A 126 -3.00 -19.03 -15.78
CA GLU A 126 -3.47 -18.80 -17.14
C GLU A 126 -4.85 -18.08 -17.05
N PRO A 127 -5.05 -16.97 -17.78
CA PRO A 127 -6.29 -16.21 -17.70
C PRO A 127 -7.46 -17.14 -17.97
N GLN A 128 -8.28 -17.36 -16.95
CA GLN A 128 -9.52 -18.09 -17.15
C GLN A 128 -10.59 -17.10 -17.61
N GLU A 129 -11.49 -17.55 -18.47
CA GLU A 129 -12.59 -16.75 -19.05
C GLU A 129 -13.40 -15.93 -18.00
N TRP A 130 -13.31 -16.30 -16.72
CA TRP A 130 -14.05 -15.71 -15.61
C TRP A 130 -13.22 -14.76 -14.72
N GLU A 131 -11.91 -14.64 -14.93
CA GLU A 131 -11.03 -13.82 -14.10
C GLU A 131 -10.84 -12.41 -14.71
N VAL A 132 -11.87 -11.60 -14.66
CA VAL A 132 -11.73 -10.18 -14.92
C VAL A 132 -11.71 -9.45 -13.59
N TYR A 133 -10.52 -9.13 -13.12
CA TYR A 133 -10.34 -8.33 -11.90
C TYR A 133 -10.44 -6.85 -12.24
N PHE A 134 -11.56 -6.24 -11.86
CA PHE A 134 -11.60 -4.79 -11.73
C PHE A 134 -11.04 -4.44 -10.34
N GLU A 135 -9.79 -4.04 -10.25
CA GLU A 135 -9.16 -3.62 -8.99
C GLU A 135 -9.81 -2.40 -8.35
N TYR A 136 -10.54 -1.63 -9.12
CA TYR A 136 -11.23 -0.43 -8.69
C TYR A 136 -12.73 -0.63 -8.81
N GLY A 137 -13.32 -1.28 -7.82
CA GLY A 137 -14.77 -1.24 -7.64
C GLY A 137 -15.21 0.20 -7.33
N PHE A 138 -16.39 0.56 -7.77
CA PHE A 138 -17.01 1.84 -7.42
C PHE A 138 -16.98 2.04 -5.89
N GLY A 139 -16.15 2.99 -5.43
CA GLY A 139 -16.19 3.51 -4.06
C GLY A 139 -15.46 2.71 -2.99
N GLY A 140 -14.62 1.73 -3.30
CA GLY A 140 -13.95 1.01 -2.23
C GLY A 140 -12.73 0.22 -2.61
N LYS A 141 -11.78 0.18 -1.68
CA LYS A 141 -10.69 -0.78 -1.68
C LYS A 141 -11.31 -2.17 -1.75
N LYS A 142 -10.80 -3.02 -2.62
CA LYS A 142 -11.16 -4.44 -2.62
C LYS A 142 -10.87 -4.97 -1.22
N PRO A 143 -11.86 -5.42 -0.44
CA PRO A 143 -11.56 -5.97 0.86
C PRO A 143 -10.71 -7.23 0.64
N ARG A 144 -9.46 -7.21 1.08
CA ARG A 144 -8.55 -8.36 1.03
C ARG A 144 -9.06 -9.50 1.90
N HIS A 145 -9.79 -9.16 2.96
CA HIS A 145 -10.55 -10.09 3.77
C HIS A 145 -12.04 -9.95 3.46
N ARG A 146 -12.64 -11.05 3.06
CA ARG A 146 -14.09 -11.16 3.06
C ARG A 146 -14.53 -11.40 4.50
N PRO A 147 -15.33 -10.53 5.11
CA PRO A 147 -15.79 -10.75 6.47
C PRO A 147 -16.70 -11.98 6.53
N GLY A 148 -16.59 -12.76 7.62
CA GLY A 148 -17.49 -13.82 7.92
C GLY A 148 -17.14 -15.19 7.32
N ARG A 149 -18.15 -16.08 7.30
CA ARG A 149 -18.00 -17.45 6.80
C ARG A 149 -18.21 -17.50 5.30
N GLU A 150 -17.23 -18.02 4.58
CA GLU A 150 -17.35 -18.31 3.15
C GLU A 150 -18.25 -19.53 2.90
N ILE A 151 -19.14 -19.37 1.93
CA ILE A 151 -19.98 -20.44 1.38
C ILE A 151 -19.75 -20.48 -0.11
N THR A 152 -19.06 -21.49 -0.58
CA THR A 152 -18.80 -21.71 -2.01
C THR A 152 -20.12 -22.00 -2.72
N LEU A 153 -20.44 -21.26 -3.77
CA LEU A 153 -21.67 -21.40 -4.56
C LEU A 153 -21.42 -21.96 -5.95
N GLY A 154 -20.45 -21.45 -6.67
CA GLY A 154 -20.11 -21.85 -8.04
C GLY A 154 -21.31 -21.80 -9.00
N LYS A 155 -22.22 -20.83 -8.83
CA LYS A 155 -23.45 -20.72 -9.62
C LYS A 155 -23.32 -19.70 -10.72
N THR A 156 -23.73 -20.07 -11.93
CA THR A 156 -23.87 -19.18 -13.07
C THR A 156 -25.35 -18.77 -13.25
N PHE A 157 -25.54 -17.55 -13.73
CA PHE A 157 -26.86 -17.04 -14.12
C PHE A 157 -26.71 -16.03 -15.26
N THR A 158 -27.82 -15.78 -15.95
CA THR A 158 -27.88 -14.79 -17.02
C THR A 158 -28.62 -13.56 -16.51
N TRP A 159 -27.97 -12.38 -16.67
CA TRP A 159 -28.60 -11.10 -16.39
C TRP A 159 -28.55 -10.22 -17.64
N GLY A 160 -29.72 -9.96 -18.19
CA GLY A 160 -29.83 -9.34 -19.49
C GLY A 160 -29.35 -10.29 -20.61
N LYS A 161 -28.30 -9.90 -21.30
CA LYS A 161 -27.64 -10.73 -22.34
C LYS A 161 -26.27 -11.26 -21.88
N GLU A 162 -25.95 -11.10 -20.62
CA GLU A 162 -24.64 -11.36 -20.09
C GLU A 162 -24.67 -12.56 -19.12
N GLU A 163 -23.62 -13.33 -19.14
CA GLU A 163 -23.42 -14.47 -18.27
C GLU A 163 -22.58 -14.05 -17.05
N TRP A 164 -23.03 -14.46 -15.87
CA TRP A 164 -22.44 -14.11 -14.61
C TRP A 164 -22.19 -15.36 -13.77
N LEU A 165 -21.14 -15.32 -12.96
CA LEU A 165 -20.78 -16.36 -12.00
C LEU A 165 -20.80 -15.76 -10.59
N VAL A 166 -21.39 -16.50 -9.65
CA VAL A 166 -21.26 -16.26 -8.20
C VAL A 166 -20.36 -17.35 -7.64
N PRO A 167 -19.06 -17.12 -7.47
CA PRO A 167 -18.15 -18.13 -6.95
C PRO A 167 -18.45 -18.44 -5.49
N ALA A 168 -18.67 -17.42 -4.67
CA ALA A 168 -18.87 -17.55 -3.24
C ALA A 168 -19.79 -16.47 -2.67
N MET A 169 -20.30 -16.74 -1.46
CA MET A 169 -21.03 -15.83 -0.62
C MET A 169 -20.35 -15.81 0.77
N TYR A 170 -20.28 -14.63 1.37
CA TYR A 170 -19.68 -14.43 2.69
C TYR A 170 -20.76 -13.94 3.65
N CYS A 171 -21.04 -14.73 4.68
CA CYS A 171 -22.03 -14.40 5.71
C CYS A 171 -21.35 -13.83 6.95
N CYS A 172 -21.69 -12.62 7.33
CA CYS A 172 -21.19 -11.95 8.53
C CYS A 172 -22.35 -11.44 9.41
N SER A 173 -22.00 -10.91 10.59
CA SER A 173 -23.00 -10.37 11.53
C SER A 173 -23.81 -9.20 10.98
N GLU A 174 -23.23 -8.46 10.03
CA GLU A 174 -23.82 -7.24 9.47
C GLU A 174 -24.52 -7.47 8.12
N GLY A 175 -24.45 -8.69 7.58
CA GLY A 175 -25.09 -9.01 6.31
C GLY A 175 -24.38 -10.08 5.49
N VAL A 176 -24.62 -10.03 4.19
CA VAL A 176 -24.07 -10.97 3.22
C VAL A 176 -23.30 -10.20 2.14
N VAL A 177 -22.11 -10.66 1.83
CA VAL A 177 -21.31 -10.16 0.69
C VAL A 177 -21.30 -11.22 -0.40
N LEU A 178 -21.56 -10.83 -1.65
CA LEU A 178 -21.54 -11.70 -2.81
C LEU A 178 -20.43 -11.24 -3.76
N ASP A 179 -19.62 -12.18 -4.23
CA ASP A 179 -18.76 -11.93 -5.37
C ASP A 179 -19.55 -12.22 -6.66
N LEU A 180 -19.51 -11.27 -7.58
CA LEU A 180 -20.15 -11.40 -8.90
C LEU A 180 -19.08 -11.23 -9.97
N LEU A 181 -18.87 -12.26 -10.77
CA LEU A 181 -17.96 -12.23 -11.91
C LEU A 181 -18.77 -12.23 -13.21
N LYS A 182 -18.48 -11.28 -14.08
CA LYS A 182 -19.08 -11.23 -15.41
C LYS A 182 -18.18 -11.92 -16.41
N LYS A 183 -18.74 -12.80 -17.23
CA LYS A 183 -18.03 -13.41 -18.35
C LYS A 183 -17.82 -12.37 -19.46
N VAL A 184 -16.57 -12.11 -19.78
CA VAL A 184 -16.18 -11.22 -20.87
C VAL A 184 -15.43 -12.04 -21.92
N PRO A 185 -15.87 -12.08 -23.18
CA PRO A 185 -15.15 -12.77 -24.24
C PRO A 185 -13.75 -12.19 -24.44
N LEU A 186 -12.76 -13.05 -24.66
CA LEU A 186 -11.36 -12.65 -24.85
C LEU A 186 -11.21 -11.56 -25.93
N GLU A 187 -11.88 -11.73 -27.08
CA GLU A 187 -11.90 -10.75 -28.16
C GLU A 187 -12.38 -9.34 -27.74
N ALA A 188 -13.22 -9.27 -26.70
CA ALA A 188 -13.68 -7.98 -26.19
C ALA A 188 -12.62 -7.33 -25.29
N LEU A 189 -11.85 -8.14 -24.57
CA LEU A 189 -10.72 -7.68 -23.77
C LEU A 189 -9.56 -7.21 -24.67
N GLU A 190 -9.23 -7.96 -25.70
CA GLU A 190 -8.20 -7.60 -26.67
C GLU A 190 -8.53 -6.25 -27.36
N ARG A 191 -9.74 -6.07 -27.85
CA ARG A 191 -10.20 -4.81 -28.42
C ARG A 191 -10.16 -3.65 -27.42
N PHE A 192 -10.41 -3.93 -26.16
CA PHE A 192 -10.33 -2.91 -25.11
C PHE A 192 -8.88 -2.53 -24.81
N ALA A 193 -7.98 -3.50 -24.74
CA ALA A 193 -6.54 -3.30 -24.56
C ALA A 193 -5.94 -2.47 -25.73
N GLU A 194 -6.25 -2.85 -26.97
CA GLU A 194 -5.85 -2.10 -28.17
C GLU A 194 -6.33 -0.64 -28.14
N LYS A 195 -7.59 -0.43 -27.77
CA LYS A 195 -8.19 0.92 -27.67
C LYS A 195 -7.50 1.81 -26.63
N LEU A 196 -6.95 1.22 -25.56
CA LEU A 196 -6.24 1.91 -24.51
C LEU A 196 -4.72 1.98 -24.73
N GLY A 197 -4.22 1.37 -25.82
CA GLY A 197 -2.78 1.31 -26.09
C GLY A 197 -2.01 0.51 -25.05
N LEU A 198 -2.66 -0.45 -24.41
CA LEU A 198 -2.02 -1.38 -23.48
C LEU A 198 -1.33 -2.46 -24.32
N GLU A 199 -0.01 -2.34 -24.50
CA GLU A 199 0.78 -3.42 -25.09
C GLU A 199 0.85 -4.60 -24.11
N GLU A 200 0.78 -5.82 -24.64
CA GLU A 200 1.11 -7.02 -23.88
C GLU A 200 2.55 -6.91 -23.36
N ASN A 201 2.71 -6.61 -22.10
CA ASN A 201 3.96 -6.87 -21.41
C ASN A 201 4.02 -8.37 -21.13
N GLY A 202 4.72 -9.10 -22.01
CA GLY A 202 5.00 -10.51 -21.90
C GLY A 202 5.84 -10.89 -20.69
#